data_fe71cdedf950ab16f3205d53dd6de43f
#
_entry.id   fe71cdedf950ab16f3205d53dd6de43f
#
_cell.length_a   1.000
_cell.length_b   1.000
_cell.length_c   1.000
_cell.angle_alpha   90.00
_cell.angle_beta   90.00
_cell.angle_gamma   90.00
#
_symmetry.space_group_name_H-M   'P 1'
#
loop_
_entity.id
_entity.type
_entity.pdbx_description
1 polymer ?
#
loop_
_entity_poly.entity_id
_entity_poly.type
_entity_poly.pdbx_seq_one_letter_code
_entity_poly.pdbx_strand_id
1 'polypeptide(L)'
;MISNYWLDKRKPYWKRLEELLDRTARSGFKSLSRTDLRELSLLYRQIAADLAAVREDRGAVRYAGYLNQLLARAHNIIYSAHKASPTAAIRYFWNEYPRVFRRNLNYCAVSFLIFVFSAIVGAGITFHDPDFKVKILGPAMIESIEQHKMWTDSIVGVKPLASSGIMTNNMSVAFMAFAAGITAGVGTIYMMVFNGLLLGVIGVACWSAGMSRDLWSFVAPHGVLELPAIFIAGGAGLRLASGLLFPGFLPRRESVARAGTEAVRLLVGTIPMLVVAGVIEAFVSPTGLAARLKFLMAAALFTFLITYLFWNRDPAPTTGSSA
;
A
#
# COMPACT_ATOMS: atom_id res chain seq x y z
N MET A 1 40.59 3.58 31.29
CA MET A 1 40.10 2.70 32.40
C MET A 1 38.96 3.43 33.11
N ILE A 2 37.77 2.83 33.13
CA ILE A 2 36.61 3.41 33.79
C ILE A 2 36.79 3.31 35.30
N SER A 3 36.69 4.45 36.01
CA SER A 3 36.84 4.48 37.46
C SER A 3 35.54 4.05 38.17
N ASN A 4 35.67 3.49 39.39
CA ASN A 4 34.50 3.18 40.23
C ASN A 4 33.62 4.44 40.49
N TYR A 5 34.26 5.61 40.61
CA TYR A 5 33.58 6.88 40.73
C TYR A 5 32.67 7.19 39.54
N TRP A 6 33.13 6.90 38.32
CA TRP A 6 32.30 7.05 37.13
C TRP A 6 31.10 6.12 37.14
N LEU A 7 31.31 4.84 37.49
CA LEU A 7 30.26 3.84 37.60
C LEU A 7 29.18 4.28 38.61
N ASP A 8 29.60 4.73 39.79
CA ASP A 8 28.68 5.13 40.86
C ASP A 8 27.85 6.40 40.46
N LYS A 9 28.42 7.28 39.65
CA LYS A 9 27.68 8.41 39.09
C LYS A 9 26.69 7.99 37.99
N ARG A 10 26.92 6.87 37.28
CA ARG A 10 26.09 6.43 36.17
C ARG A 10 24.96 5.48 36.56
N LYS A 11 25.17 4.62 37.56
CA LYS A 11 24.16 3.69 38.08
C LYS A 11 22.78 4.31 38.38
N PRO A 12 22.66 5.50 38.98
CA PRO A 12 21.36 6.13 39.21
C PRO A 12 20.56 6.38 37.93
N TYR A 13 21.24 6.74 36.81
CA TYR A 13 20.59 6.96 35.51
C TYR A 13 20.10 5.65 34.88
N TRP A 14 20.88 4.56 35.05
CA TRP A 14 20.48 3.24 34.59
C TRP A 14 19.23 2.75 35.32
N LYS A 15 19.21 2.92 36.66
CA LYS A 15 18.06 2.57 37.49
C LYS A 15 16.83 3.43 37.12
N ARG A 16 17.05 4.71 36.87
CA ARG A 16 15.96 5.63 36.48
C ARG A 16 15.35 5.24 35.14
N LEU A 17 16.16 4.85 34.16
CA LEU A 17 15.65 4.30 32.88
C LEU A 17 14.82 3.05 33.14
N GLU A 18 15.31 2.12 33.95
CA GLU A 18 14.59 0.88 34.30
C GLU A 18 13.21 1.17 34.93
N GLU A 19 13.15 2.09 35.89
CA GLU A 19 11.89 2.53 36.50
C GLU A 19 10.89 3.08 35.48
N LEU A 20 11.35 3.93 34.56
CA LEU A 20 10.50 4.49 33.51
C LEU A 20 10.01 3.39 32.53
N LEU A 21 10.87 2.42 32.20
CA LEU A 21 10.50 1.30 31.34
C LEU A 21 9.48 0.39 32.04
N ASP A 22 9.66 0.09 33.33
CA ASP A 22 8.71 -0.73 34.10
C ASP A 22 7.34 -0.05 34.24
N ARG A 23 7.30 1.25 34.47
CA ARG A 23 6.04 2.03 34.48
C ARG A 23 5.36 1.96 33.10
N THR A 24 6.14 2.12 32.04
CA THR A 24 5.61 2.05 30.68
C THR A 24 5.10 0.66 30.32
N ALA A 25 5.80 -0.40 30.76
CA ALA A 25 5.38 -1.78 30.52
C ALA A 25 4.06 -2.12 31.23
N ARG A 26 3.84 -1.59 32.45
CA ARG A 26 2.63 -1.87 33.25
C ARG A 26 1.41 -1.04 32.81
N SER A 27 1.62 0.23 32.49
CA SER A 27 0.52 1.21 32.34
C SER A 27 0.53 1.95 31.00
N GLY A 28 1.43 1.58 30.08
CA GLY A 28 1.58 2.19 28.75
C GLY A 28 2.16 3.62 28.80
N PHE A 29 2.44 4.18 27.63
CA PHE A 29 2.99 5.55 27.50
C PHE A 29 2.12 6.65 28.08
N LYS A 30 0.81 6.43 28.20
CA LYS A 30 -0.12 7.41 28.79
C LYS A 30 0.12 7.66 30.28
N SER A 31 0.85 6.77 30.96
CA SER A 31 1.20 6.92 32.38
C SER A 31 2.41 7.83 32.61
N LEU A 32 3.14 8.17 31.55
CA LEU A 32 4.29 9.06 31.63
C LEU A 32 3.90 10.52 31.39
N SER A 33 4.44 11.41 32.22
CA SER A 33 4.34 12.84 31.99
C SER A 33 5.17 13.30 30.79
N ARG A 34 4.96 14.49 30.27
CA ARG A 34 5.81 15.08 29.22
C ARG A 34 7.28 15.17 29.64
N THR A 35 7.55 15.39 30.90
CA THR A 35 8.89 15.43 31.51
C THR A 35 9.50 14.04 31.50
N ASP A 36 8.76 13.01 31.94
CA ASP A 36 9.22 11.61 31.92
C ASP A 36 9.55 11.13 30.47
N LEU A 37 8.75 11.52 29.48
CA LEU A 37 9.00 11.16 28.07
C LEU A 37 10.28 11.81 27.51
N ARG A 38 10.56 13.06 27.88
CA ARG A 38 11.82 13.72 27.55
C ARG A 38 12.99 13.03 28.23
N GLU A 39 12.86 12.76 29.52
CA GLU A 39 13.88 12.06 30.33
C GLU A 39 14.17 10.69 29.76
N LEU A 40 13.17 9.90 29.39
CA LEU A 40 13.31 8.57 28.76
C LEU A 40 14.19 8.65 27.52
N SER A 41 13.96 9.63 26.64
CA SER A 41 14.73 9.79 25.40
C SER A 41 16.17 10.23 25.62
N LEU A 42 16.42 11.03 26.65
CA LEU A 42 17.75 11.47 27.05
C LEU A 42 18.54 10.32 27.67
N LEU A 43 17.92 9.60 28.61
CA LEU A 43 18.52 8.44 29.27
C LEU A 43 18.86 7.34 28.28
N TYR A 44 17.98 7.05 27.32
CA TYR A 44 18.26 6.06 26.25
C TYR A 44 19.55 6.39 25.50
N ARG A 45 19.73 7.65 25.05
CA ARG A 45 20.94 8.07 24.34
C ARG A 45 22.17 8.06 25.23
N GLN A 46 22.03 8.50 26.48
CA GLN A 46 23.11 8.53 27.45
C GLN A 46 23.62 7.12 27.77
N ILE A 47 22.69 6.18 28.01
CA ILE A 47 23.05 4.80 28.36
C ILE A 47 23.60 4.05 27.12
N ALA A 48 23.20 4.42 25.91
CA ALA A 48 23.84 3.90 24.70
C ALA A 48 25.33 4.31 24.61
N ALA A 49 25.64 5.56 24.99
CA ALA A 49 27.04 6.01 25.09
C ALA A 49 27.79 5.30 26.23
N ASP A 50 27.12 5.10 27.39
CA ASP A 50 27.69 4.36 28.52
C ASP A 50 28.02 2.91 28.13
N LEU A 51 27.15 2.24 27.36
CA LEU A 51 27.40 0.90 26.86
C LEU A 51 28.63 0.84 25.94
N ALA A 52 28.79 1.83 25.04
CA ALA A 52 29.98 1.90 24.20
C ALA A 52 31.26 2.02 25.03
N ALA A 53 31.27 2.95 26.00
CA ALA A 53 32.41 3.13 26.91
C ALA A 53 32.73 1.87 27.70
N VAL A 54 31.69 1.21 28.27
CA VAL A 54 31.84 -0.02 29.07
C VAL A 54 32.39 -1.19 28.26
N ARG A 55 32.09 -1.29 26.98
CA ARG A 55 32.61 -2.35 26.09
C ARG A 55 34.09 -2.21 25.79
N GLU A 56 34.60 -1.00 25.81
CA GLU A 56 36.03 -0.73 25.54
C GLU A 56 36.91 -0.95 26.80
N ASP A 57 36.31 -1.04 28.01
CA ASP A 57 37.04 -1.18 29.27
C ASP A 57 36.89 -2.57 29.83
N ARG A 58 38.00 -3.32 29.91
CA ARG A 58 38.08 -4.70 30.46
C ARG A 58 37.57 -4.82 31.90
N GLY A 59 37.74 -3.80 32.74
CA GLY A 59 37.28 -3.79 34.14
C GLY A 59 35.77 -3.56 34.28
N ALA A 60 35.16 -2.92 33.32
CA ALA A 60 33.76 -2.54 33.36
C ALA A 60 32.86 -3.44 32.46
N VAL A 61 33.45 -4.35 31.64
CA VAL A 61 32.74 -5.20 30.69
C VAL A 61 31.59 -6.03 31.29
N ARG A 62 31.70 -6.36 32.59
CA ARG A 62 30.62 -7.05 33.33
C ARG A 62 29.27 -6.33 33.33
N TYR A 63 29.25 -5.01 33.14
CA TYR A 63 28.03 -4.20 33.02
C TYR A 63 27.47 -4.18 31.59
N ALA A 64 28.22 -4.59 30.59
CA ALA A 64 27.81 -4.54 29.20
C ALA A 64 26.56 -5.39 28.91
N GLY A 65 26.46 -6.57 29.54
CA GLY A 65 25.27 -7.43 29.41
C GLY A 65 24.01 -6.76 29.95
N TYR A 66 24.08 -6.18 31.15
CA TYR A 66 22.97 -5.46 31.76
C TYR A 66 22.54 -4.24 30.93
N LEU A 67 23.48 -3.40 30.53
CA LEU A 67 23.17 -2.21 29.72
C LEU A 67 22.61 -2.57 28.34
N ASN A 68 23.10 -3.66 27.74
CA ASN A 68 22.58 -4.13 26.47
C ASN A 68 21.11 -4.60 26.59
N GLN A 69 20.79 -5.36 27.66
CA GLN A 69 19.40 -5.76 27.93
C GLN A 69 18.49 -4.57 28.22
N LEU A 70 18.97 -3.61 29.01
CA LEU A 70 18.23 -2.41 29.35
C LEU A 70 17.93 -1.57 28.10
N LEU A 71 18.92 -1.40 27.21
CA LEU A 71 18.76 -0.72 25.94
C LEU A 71 17.85 -1.47 24.96
N ALA A 72 17.94 -2.80 24.91
CA ALA A 72 17.05 -3.61 24.10
C ALA A 72 15.58 -3.48 24.56
N ARG A 73 15.34 -3.49 25.89
CA ARG A 73 14.01 -3.22 26.46
C ARG A 73 13.52 -1.81 26.11
N ALA A 74 14.38 -0.81 26.27
CA ALA A 74 14.06 0.57 25.91
C ALA A 74 13.75 0.72 24.42
N HIS A 75 14.57 0.12 23.56
CA HIS A 75 14.37 0.09 22.12
C HIS A 75 13.02 -0.54 21.76
N ASN A 76 12.74 -1.72 22.31
CA ASN A 76 11.48 -2.40 22.07
C ASN A 76 10.27 -1.57 22.55
N ILE A 77 10.36 -0.87 23.65
CA ILE A 77 9.26 -0.02 24.17
C ILE A 77 9.12 1.26 23.32
N ILE A 78 10.22 1.93 22.98
CA ILE A 78 10.23 3.19 22.23
C ILE A 78 9.86 2.96 20.76
N TYR A 79 10.41 1.89 20.18
CA TYR A 79 10.27 1.57 18.75
C TYR A 79 9.35 0.39 18.47
N SER A 80 8.83 -0.31 19.50
CA SER A 80 7.73 -1.23 19.24
C SER A 80 6.64 -0.38 18.60
N ALA A 81 6.49 -0.60 17.32
CA ALA A 81 5.35 -0.08 16.60
C ALA A 81 4.14 -0.33 17.51
N HIS A 82 3.36 0.69 17.78
CA HIS A 82 2.05 0.53 18.38
C HIS A 82 1.42 -0.65 17.68
N LYS A 83 1.17 -1.76 18.40
CA LYS A 83 0.37 -2.86 17.86
C LYS A 83 -0.78 -2.17 17.20
N ALA A 84 -0.85 -2.23 15.87
CA ALA A 84 -1.83 -1.48 15.11
C ALA A 84 -3.20 -1.89 15.68
N SER A 85 -3.77 -1.03 16.50
CA SER A 85 -5.08 -1.29 17.07
C SER A 85 -6.05 -1.42 15.89
N PRO A 86 -6.93 -2.40 15.86
CA PRO A 86 -7.97 -2.48 14.84
C PRO A 86 -8.71 -1.14 14.66
N THR A 87 -8.90 -0.39 15.74
CA THR A 87 -9.49 0.95 15.73
C THR A 87 -8.59 1.98 15.02
N ALA A 88 -7.27 1.85 15.07
CA ALA A 88 -6.35 2.71 14.33
C ALA A 88 -6.41 2.42 12.82
N ALA A 89 -6.51 1.15 12.43
CA ALA A 89 -6.70 0.76 11.04
C ALA A 89 -8.04 1.30 10.49
N ILE A 90 -9.15 1.12 11.22
CA ILE A 90 -10.45 1.66 10.84
C ILE A 90 -10.38 3.19 10.70
N ARG A 91 -9.75 3.89 11.65
CA ARG A 91 -9.58 5.34 11.60
C ARG A 91 -8.77 5.77 10.39
N TYR A 92 -7.70 5.03 10.07
CA TYR A 92 -6.88 5.29 8.89
C TYR A 92 -7.72 5.20 7.62
N PHE A 93 -8.36 4.06 7.36
CA PHE A 93 -9.16 3.87 6.16
C PHE A 93 -10.34 4.85 6.07
N TRP A 94 -11.00 5.16 7.20
CA TRP A 94 -12.17 6.01 7.17
C TRP A 94 -11.87 7.50 7.04
N ASN A 95 -10.83 8.01 7.73
CA ASN A 95 -10.56 9.44 7.82
C ASN A 95 -9.31 9.88 7.04
N GLU A 96 -8.23 9.08 7.07
CA GLU A 96 -6.94 9.52 6.54
C GLU A 96 -6.75 9.13 5.09
N TYR A 97 -7.14 7.93 4.69
CA TYR A 97 -6.89 7.42 3.35
C TYR A 97 -7.52 8.29 2.23
N PRO A 98 -8.78 8.76 2.31
CA PRO A 98 -9.33 9.66 1.29
C PRO A 98 -8.52 10.96 1.15
N ARG A 99 -7.95 11.47 2.24
CA ARG A 99 -7.07 12.65 2.18
C ARG A 99 -5.74 12.33 1.50
N VAL A 100 -5.14 11.17 1.80
CA VAL A 100 -3.92 10.71 1.14
C VAL A 100 -4.15 10.56 -0.34
N PHE A 101 -5.26 9.95 -0.76
CA PHE A 101 -5.65 9.81 -2.16
C PHE A 101 -5.79 11.17 -2.85
N ARG A 102 -6.59 12.09 -2.30
CA ARG A 102 -6.80 13.42 -2.89
C ARG A 102 -5.52 14.24 -3.01
N ARG A 103 -4.61 14.12 -2.03
CA ARG A 103 -3.29 14.77 -2.07
C ARG A 103 -2.40 14.26 -3.21
N ASN A 104 -2.59 13.02 -3.61
CA ASN A 104 -1.82 12.35 -4.67
C ASN A 104 -2.65 12.15 -5.96
N LEU A 105 -3.78 12.86 -6.09
CA LEU A 105 -4.72 12.68 -7.19
C LEU A 105 -4.08 12.89 -8.57
N ASN A 106 -3.15 13.84 -8.69
CA ASN A 106 -2.42 14.10 -9.92
C ASN A 106 -1.60 12.88 -10.39
N TYR A 107 -0.93 12.17 -9.48
CA TYR A 107 -0.19 10.96 -9.81
C TYR A 107 -1.12 9.81 -10.20
N CYS A 108 -2.23 9.66 -9.48
CA CYS A 108 -3.26 8.67 -9.82
C CYS A 108 -3.93 8.99 -11.18
N ALA A 109 -4.18 10.26 -11.46
CA ALA A 109 -4.74 10.69 -12.74
C ALA A 109 -3.77 10.44 -13.91
N VAL A 110 -2.46 10.71 -13.74
CA VAL A 110 -1.45 10.38 -14.75
C VAL A 110 -1.40 8.88 -14.99
N SER A 111 -1.37 8.06 -13.94
CA SER A 111 -1.41 6.60 -14.03
C SER A 111 -2.65 6.12 -14.80
N PHE A 112 -3.83 6.63 -14.46
CA PHE A 112 -5.09 6.35 -15.15
C PHE A 112 -5.03 6.73 -16.63
N LEU A 113 -4.54 7.93 -16.96
CA LEU A 113 -4.44 8.41 -18.34
C LEU A 113 -3.50 7.55 -19.18
N ILE A 114 -2.34 7.14 -18.61
CA ILE A 114 -1.42 6.22 -19.29
C ILE A 114 -2.12 4.90 -19.60
N PHE A 115 -2.82 4.33 -18.62
CA PHE A 115 -3.53 3.07 -18.78
C PHE A 115 -4.64 3.18 -19.86
N VAL A 116 -5.50 4.19 -19.77
CA VAL A 116 -6.61 4.38 -20.72
C VAL A 116 -6.09 4.64 -22.13
N PHE A 117 -5.08 5.50 -22.28
CA PHE A 117 -4.45 5.75 -23.58
C PHE A 117 -3.92 4.45 -24.19
N SER A 118 -3.21 3.64 -23.40
CA SER A 118 -2.68 2.36 -23.85
C SER A 118 -3.79 1.35 -24.19
N ALA A 119 -4.90 1.37 -23.44
CA ALA A 119 -6.06 0.53 -23.78
C ALA A 119 -6.68 0.93 -25.13
N ILE A 120 -6.81 2.22 -25.39
CA ILE A 120 -7.28 2.74 -26.69
C ILE A 120 -6.34 2.35 -27.82
N VAL A 121 -5.02 2.47 -27.60
CA VAL A 121 -4.01 2.09 -28.59
C VAL A 121 -4.07 0.57 -28.86
N GLY A 122 -4.11 -0.27 -27.80
CA GLY A 122 -4.24 -1.73 -27.93
C GLY A 122 -5.51 -2.14 -28.66
N ALA A 123 -6.64 -1.50 -28.36
CA ALA A 123 -7.90 -1.72 -29.07
C ALA A 123 -7.80 -1.31 -30.54
N GLY A 124 -7.22 -0.14 -30.81
CA GLY A 124 -7.05 0.38 -32.19
C GLY A 124 -6.16 -0.55 -33.03
N ILE A 125 -5.01 -0.99 -32.50
CA ILE A 125 -4.12 -1.91 -33.22
C ILE A 125 -4.85 -3.22 -33.51
N THR A 126 -5.52 -3.80 -32.51
CA THR A 126 -6.24 -5.09 -32.67
C THR A 126 -7.41 -4.96 -33.67
N PHE A 127 -8.04 -3.81 -33.73
CA PHE A 127 -9.12 -3.57 -34.70
C PHE A 127 -8.59 -3.52 -36.15
N HIS A 128 -7.39 -2.96 -36.37
CA HIS A 128 -6.77 -2.84 -37.69
C HIS A 128 -5.92 -4.07 -38.07
N ASP A 129 -5.29 -4.72 -37.13
CA ASP A 129 -4.49 -5.94 -37.31
C ASP A 129 -5.03 -7.05 -36.37
N PRO A 130 -5.94 -7.90 -36.87
CA PRO A 130 -6.50 -8.99 -36.07
C PRO A 130 -5.48 -10.02 -35.58
N ASP A 131 -4.33 -10.14 -36.21
CA ASP A 131 -3.26 -11.07 -35.79
C ASP A 131 -2.54 -10.55 -34.53
N PHE A 132 -2.66 -9.25 -34.22
CA PHE A 132 -2.09 -8.66 -33.03
C PHE A 132 -2.66 -9.29 -31.75
N LYS A 133 -3.96 -9.63 -31.71
CA LYS A 133 -4.58 -10.31 -30.57
C LYS A 133 -3.89 -11.64 -30.24
N VAL A 134 -3.47 -12.41 -31.26
CA VAL A 134 -2.80 -13.69 -31.06
C VAL A 134 -1.42 -13.51 -30.42
N LYS A 135 -0.69 -12.47 -30.84
CA LYS A 135 0.64 -12.14 -30.29
C LYS A 135 0.58 -11.73 -28.82
N ILE A 136 -0.49 -11.05 -28.41
CA ILE A 136 -0.63 -10.52 -27.03
C ILE A 136 -1.31 -11.52 -26.10
N LEU A 137 -2.42 -12.15 -26.53
CA LEU A 137 -3.23 -13.04 -25.68
C LEU A 137 -2.76 -14.49 -25.74
N GLY A 138 -2.02 -14.84 -26.80
CA GLY A 138 -1.60 -16.21 -27.08
C GLY A 138 -2.71 -17.06 -27.73
N PRO A 139 -2.30 -18.16 -28.40
CA PRO A 139 -3.22 -18.96 -29.20
C PRO A 139 -4.31 -19.66 -28.37
N ALA A 140 -3.97 -20.15 -27.18
CA ALA A 140 -4.93 -20.86 -26.32
C ALA A 140 -6.10 -19.97 -25.84
N MET A 141 -5.81 -18.69 -25.54
CA MET A 141 -6.85 -17.76 -25.15
C MET A 141 -7.73 -17.35 -26.32
N ILE A 142 -7.14 -17.19 -27.50
CA ILE A 142 -7.89 -16.87 -28.73
C ILE A 142 -8.79 -18.04 -29.12
N GLU A 143 -8.30 -19.28 -29.05
CA GLU A 143 -9.11 -20.47 -29.29
C GLU A 143 -10.32 -20.54 -28.33
N SER A 144 -10.13 -20.24 -27.05
CA SER A 144 -11.24 -20.19 -26.08
C SER A 144 -12.29 -19.14 -26.46
N ILE A 145 -11.84 -17.93 -26.88
CA ILE A 145 -12.74 -16.86 -27.32
C ILE A 145 -13.50 -17.27 -28.60
N GLU A 146 -12.84 -17.88 -29.56
CA GLU A 146 -13.45 -18.34 -30.82
C GLU A 146 -14.47 -19.48 -30.58
N GLN A 147 -14.24 -20.33 -29.58
CA GLN A 147 -15.22 -21.33 -29.13
C GLN A 147 -16.35 -20.76 -28.28
N HIS A 148 -16.43 -19.44 -28.10
CA HIS A 148 -17.41 -18.76 -27.25
C HIS A 148 -17.35 -19.24 -25.78
N LYS A 149 -16.17 -19.68 -25.32
CA LYS A 149 -15.93 -20.09 -23.93
C LYS A 149 -15.20 -18.97 -23.18
N MET A 150 -15.71 -18.63 -22.03
CA MET A 150 -14.96 -17.77 -21.14
C MET A 150 -13.84 -18.58 -20.49
N TRP A 151 -12.60 -18.09 -20.56
CA TRP A 151 -11.43 -18.72 -19.88
C TRP A 151 -11.66 -18.85 -18.38
N THR A 152 -12.64 -18.14 -17.84
CA THR A 152 -13.05 -18.15 -16.43
C THR A 152 -13.97 -19.30 -16.05
N ASP A 153 -14.47 -20.09 -17.02
CA ASP A 153 -15.39 -21.22 -16.75
C ASP A 153 -14.69 -22.31 -15.93
N SER A 154 -13.37 -22.46 -16.08
CA SER A 154 -12.55 -23.37 -15.26
C SER A 154 -12.46 -22.97 -13.80
N ILE A 155 -12.73 -21.71 -13.45
CA ILE A 155 -12.67 -21.16 -12.08
C ILE A 155 -13.83 -21.69 -11.24
N VAL A 156 -14.96 -22.00 -11.84
CA VAL A 156 -16.21 -22.39 -11.15
C VAL A 156 -16.03 -23.66 -10.31
N GLY A 157 -15.19 -24.60 -10.74
CA GLY A 157 -14.93 -25.86 -10.02
C GLY A 157 -14.03 -25.74 -8.77
N VAL A 158 -13.24 -24.67 -8.66
CA VAL A 158 -12.20 -24.51 -7.60
C VAL A 158 -12.20 -23.13 -6.99
N LYS A 159 -13.39 -22.59 -6.73
CA LYS A 159 -13.64 -21.21 -6.30
C LYS A 159 -12.70 -20.65 -5.19
N PRO A 160 -12.47 -21.34 -4.06
CA PRO A 160 -11.61 -20.77 -3.00
C PRO A 160 -10.13 -20.67 -3.43
N LEU A 161 -9.63 -21.68 -4.14
CA LEU A 161 -8.25 -21.71 -4.62
C LEU A 161 -8.04 -20.70 -5.75
N ALA A 162 -8.99 -20.63 -6.69
CA ALA A 162 -8.99 -19.66 -7.77
C ALA A 162 -9.07 -18.22 -7.25
N SER A 163 -9.95 -17.95 -6.27
CA SER A 163 -10.05 -16.64 -5.60
C SER A 163 -8.71 -16.21 -5.00
N SER A 164 -8.04 -17.12 -4.30
CA SER A 164 -6.72 -16.85 -3.73
C SER A 164 -5.68 -16.57 -4.82
N GLY A 165 -5.66 -17.34 -5.90
CA GLY A 165 -4.74 -17.17 -7.02
C GLY A 165 -4.94 -15.84 -7.75
N ILE A 166 -6.18 -15.49 -8.07
CA ILE A 166 -6.52 -14.25 -8.77
C ILE A 166 -6.23 -13.03 -7.88
N MET A 167 -6.68 -13.05 -6.63
CA MET A 167 -6.42 -11.98 -5.68
C MET A 167 -4.90 -11.77 -5.50
N THR A 168 -4.12 -12.85 -5.40
CA THR A 168 -2.66 -12.79 -5.29
C THR A 168 -2.03 -12.21 -6.55
N ASN A 169 -2.53 -12.56 -7.74
CA ASN A 169 -2.05 -12.00 -9.00
C ASN A 169 -2.30 -10.50 -9.07
N ASN A 170 -3.52 -10.06 -8.78
CA ASN A 170 -3.90 -8.65 -8.85
C ASN A 170 -3.17 -7.80 -7.79
N MET A 171 -3.00 -8.35 -6.58
CA MET A 171 -2.14 -7.73 -5.57
C MET A 171 -0.69 -7.65 -6.06
N SER A 172 -0.15 -8.69 -6.67
CA SER A 172 1.21 -8.69 -7.19
C SER A 172 1.41 -7.64 -8.29
N VAL A 173 0.45 -7.49 -9.21
CA VAL A 173 0.47 -6.44 -10.23
C VAL A 173 0.48 -5.05 -9.59
N ALA A 174 -0.37 -4.80 -8.61
CA ALA A 174 -0.42 -3.53 -7.89
C ALA A 174 0.90 -3.24 -7.13
N PHE A 175 1.43 -4.24 -6.41
CA PHE A 175 2.72 -4.10 -5.71
C PHE A 175 3.88 -3.88 -6.68
N MET A 176 3.92 -4.60 -7.81
CA MET A 176 4.96 -4.41 -8.84
C MET A 176 4.87 -3.02 -9.47
N ALA A 177 3.67 -2.53 -9.80
CA ALA A 177 3.47 -1.20 -10.34
C ALA A 177 3.98 -0.10 -9.38
N PHE A 178 3.76 -0.27 -8.07
CA PHE A 178 4.32 0.60 -7.04
C PHE A 178 5.85 0.45 -6.93
N ALA A 179 6.35 -0.78 -6.73
CA ALA A 179 7.78 -1.02 -6.47
C ALA A 179 8.66 -0.59 -7.65
N ALA A 180 8.16 -0.77 -8.88
CA ALA A 180 8.82 -0.34 -10.09
C ALA A 180 8.99 1.20 -10.20
N GLY A 181 8.34 1.98 -9.35
CA GLY A 181 8.57 3.42 -9.20
C GLY A 181 10.01 3.76 -8.82
N ILE A 182 10.75 2.85 -8.18
CA ILE A 182 12.17 3.02 -7.85
C ILE A 182 13.06 3.16 -9.09
N THR A 183 12.64 2.68 -10.24
CA THR A 183 13.32 2.85 -11.54
C THR A 183 13.05 4.23 -12.17
N ALA A 184 12.98 5.28 -11.37
CA ALA A 184 12.59 6.61 -11.80
C ALA A 184 11.21 6.65 -12.52
N GLY A 185 10.32 5.71 -12.20
CA GLY A 185 8.97 5.62 -12.74
C GLY A 185 8.83 4.86 -14.06
N VAL A 186 9.93 4.53 -14.73
CA VAL A 186 9.90 3.82 -16.03
C VAL A 186 9.18 2.49 -15.92
N GLY A 187 9.48 1.70 -14.90
CA GLY A 187 8.81 0.42 -14.68
C GLY A 187 7.33 0.57 -14.34
N THR A 188 6.94 1.60 -13.58
CA THR A 188 5.52 1.89 -13.32
C THR A 188 4.78 2.23 -14.61
N ILE A 189 5.36 3.10 -15.46
CA ILE A 189 4.79 3.45 -16.76
C ILE A 189 4.64 2.19 -17.62
N TYR A 190 5.67 1.35 -17.69
CA TYR A 190 5.61 0.07 -18.41
C TYR A 190 4.46 -0.81 -17.93
N MET A 191 4.30 -0.97 -16.61
CA MET A 191 3.20 -1.75 -16.03
C MET A 191 1.83 -1.17 -16.40
N MET A 192 1.66 0.15 -16.36
CA MET A 192 0.40 0.79 -16.75
C MET A 192 0.12 0.64 -18.25
N VAL A 193 1.14 0.79 -19.09
CA VAL A 193 1.03 0.60 -20.54
C VAL A 193 0.65 -0.84 -20.88
N PHE A 194 1.35 -1.81 -20.30
CA PHE A 194 1.10 -3.23 -20.57
C PHE A 194 -0.31 -3.67 -20.16
N ASN A 195 -0.73 -3.31 -18.93
CA ASN A 195 -2.06 -3.67 -18.43
C ASN A 195 -3.19 -2.96 -19.22
N GLY A 196 -2.98 -1.69 -19.59
CA GLY A 196 -3.92 -0.97 -20.44
C GLY A 196 -4.05 -1.61 -21.81
N LEU A 197 -2.92 -1.88 -22.48
CA LEU A 197 -2.88 -2.51 -23.78
C LEU A 197 -3.60 -3.87 -23.75
N LEU A 198 -3.34 -4.70 -22.72
CA LEU A 198 -3.97 -6.00 -22.55
C LEU A 198 -5.50 -5.87 -22.44
N LEU A 199 -6.02 -4.91 -21.67
CA LEU A 199 -7.46 -4.66 -21.55
C LEU A 199 -8.07 -4.25 -22.89
N GLY A 200 -7.39 -3.40 -23.65
CA GLY A 200 -7.84 -2.96 -24.98
C GLY A 200 -7.90 -4.12 -25.98
N VAL A 201 -6.86 -4.94 -26.02
CA VAL A 201 -6.78 -6.11 -26.91
C VAL A 201 -7.88 -7.12 -26.61
N ILE A 202 -8.07 -7.48 -25.33
CA ILE A 202 -9.10 -8.46 -24.93
C ILE A 202 -10.51 -7.92 -25.18
N GLY A 203 -10.72 -6.62 -24.98
CA GLY A 203 -11.99 -5.96 -25.26
C GLY A 203 -12.41 -6.10 -26.73
N VAL A 204 -11.48 -5.84 -27.65
CA VAL A 204 -11.74 -5.98 -29.10
C VAL A 204 -11.83 -7.44 -29.52
N ALA A 205 -10.99 -8.34 -28.97
CA ALA A 205 -11.05 -9.77 -29.25
C ALA A 205 -12.43 -10.37 -28.90
N CYS A 206 -12.93 -10.06 -27.71
CA CYS A 206 -14.28 -10.48 -27.29
C CYS A 206 -15.39 -9.78 -28.07
N TRP A 207 -15.21 -8.49 -28.44
CA TRP A 207 -16.17 -7.79 -29.28
C TRP A 207 -16.30 -8.42 -30.66
N SER A 208 -15.18 -8.75 -31.31
CA SER A 208 -15.19 -9.38 -32.63
C SER A 208 -15.78 -10.80 -32.62
N ALA A 209 -15.74 -11.48 -31.47
CA ALA A 209 -16.37 -12.80 -31.27
C ALA A 209 -17.85 -12.69 -30.80
N GLY A 210 -18.42 -11.51 -30.66
CA GLY A 210 -19.78 -11.33 -30.15
C GLY A 210 -19.95 -11.52 -28.64
N MET A 211 -18.84 -11.64 -27.89
CA MET A 211 -18.80 -11.93 -26.44
C MET A 211 -18.70 -10.70 -25.55
N SER A 212 -18.92 -9.49 -26.06
CA SER A 212 -18.79 -8.25 -25.27
C SER A 212 -19.64 -8.25 -23.99
N ARG A 213 -20.88 -8.74 -24.09
CA ARG A 213 -21.77 -8.79 -22.92
C ARG A 213 -21.23 -9.73 -21.83
N ASP A 214 -20.70 -10.87 -22.24
CA ASP A 214 -20.18 -11.88 -21.32
C ASP A 214 -18.92 -11.36 -20.64
N LEU A 215 -17.99 -10.78 -21.41
CA LEU A 215 -16.79 -10.14 -20.89
C LEU A 215 -17.15 -9.07 -19.85
N TRP A 216 -17.95 -8.07 -20.24
CA TRP A 216 -18.21 -6.93 -19.36
C TRP A 216 -19.12 -7.28 -18.18
N SER A 217 -20.04 -8.24 -18.32
CA SER A 217 -20.83 -8.74 -17.19
C SER A 217 -19.99 -9.52 -16.19
N PHE A 218 -18.91 -10.15 -16.64
CA PHE A 218 -17.94 -10.80 -15.77
C PHE A 218 -17.02 -9.77 -15.09
N VAL A 219 -16.45 -8.84 -15.86
CA VAL A 219 -15.43 -7.88 -15.38
C VAL A 219 -16.03 -6.76 -14.53
N ALA A 220 -17.17 -6.18 -14.90
CA ALA A 220 -17.69 -4.98 -14.26
C ALA A 220 -17.86 -5.09 -12.73
N PRO A 221 -18.39 -6.19 -12.15
CA PRO A 221 -18.61 -6.29 -10.71
C PRO A 221 -17.36 -6.10 -9.86
N HIS A 222 -16.23 -6.66 -10.27
CA HIS A 222 -14.95 -6.56 -9.56
C HIS A 222 -14.06 -5.46 -10.11
N GLY A 223 -14.08 -5.25 -11.43
CA GLY A 223 -13.22 -4.29 -12.12
C GLY A 223 -13.41 -2.85 -11.67
N VAL A 224 -14.61 -2.48 -11.20
CA VAL A 224 -14.87 -1.14 -10.62
C VAL A 224 -14.11 -0.87 -9.32
N LEU A 225 -13.56 -1.89 -8.67
CA LEU A 225 -12.66 -1.77 -7.51
C LEU A 225 -11.21 -2.06 -7.90
N GLU A 226 -11.00 -3.06 -8.74
CA GLU A 226 -9.66 -3.53 -9.13
C GLU A 226 -8.93 -2.51 -10.01
N LEU A 227 -9.54 -2.01 -11.07
CA LEU A 227 -8.89 -1.04 -11.95
C LEU A 227 -8.50 0.25 -11.22
N PRO A 228 -9.38 0.89 -10.42
CA PRO A 228 -8.96 2.00 -9.58
C PRO A 228 -7.83 1.67 -8.62
N ALA A 229 -7.81 0.46 -8.02
CA ALA A 229 -6.71 0.03 -7.17
C ALA A 229 -5.38 -0.03 -7.93
N ILE A 230 -5.39 -0.53 -9.17
CA ILE A 230 -4.20 -0.56 -10.05
C ILE A 230 -3.76 0.86 -10.40
N PHE A 231 -4.69 1.78 -10.74
CA PHE A 231 -4.35 3.18 -11.03
C PHE A 231 -3.75 3.88 -9.82
N ILE A 232 -4.28 3.63 -8.63
CA ILE A 232 -3.77 4.18 -7.37
C ILE A 232 -2.38 3.63 -7.08
N ALA A 233 -2.14 2.32 -7.28
CA ALA A 233 -0.84 1.69 -7.10
C ALA A 233 0.20 2.23 -8.09
N GLY A 234 -0.18 2.43 -9.35
CA GLY A 234 0.65 3.13 -10.34
C GLY A 234 0.93 4.57 -9.94
N GLY A 235 -0.08 5.30 -9.46
CA GLY A 235 0.09 6.64 -8.89
C GLY A 235 1.06 6.66 -7.71
N ALA A 236 1.02 5.64 -6.84
CA ALA A 236 1.98 5.48 -5.75
C ALA A 236 3.41 5.27 -6.28
N GLY A 237 3.59 4.46 -7.33
CA GLY A 237 4.87 4.29 -8.00
C GLY A 237 5.40 5.60 -8.62
N LEU A 238 4.54 6.36 -9.29
CA LEU A 238 4.91 7.68 -9.84
C LEU A 238 5.22 8.70 -8.73
N ARG A 239 4.52 8.64 -7.58
CA ARG A 239 4.84 9.47 -6.42
C ARG A 239 6.22 9.14 -5.85
N LEU A 240 6.57 7.85 -5.76
CA LEU A 240 7.91 7.41 -5.35
C LEU A 240 8.97 7.94 -6.33
N ALA A 241 8.74 7.77 -7.64
CA ALA A 241 9.62 8.25 -8.69
C ALA A 241 9.82 9.78 -8.62
N SER A 242 8.78 10.54 -8.32
CA SER A 242 8.88 11.98 -8.18
C SER A 242 9.82 12.42 -7.07
N GLY A 243 9.89 11.68 -5.96
CA GLY A 243 10.83 11.93 -4.87
C GLY A 243 12.28 11.68 -5.26
N LEU A 244 12.52 10.77 -6.21
CA LEU A 244 13.85 10.48 -6.76
C LEU A 244 14.29 11.53 -7.79
N LEU A 245 13.38 11.89 -8.71
CA LEU A 245 13.67 12.78 -9.84
C LEU A 245 13.66 14.25 -9.46
N PHE A 246 12.76 14.65 -8.56
CA PHE A 246 12.50 16.05 -8.22
C PHE A 246 12.66 16.32 -6.71
N PRO A 247 13.88 16.19 -6.14
CA PRO A 247 14.09 16.33 -4.69
C PRO A 247 13.89 17.76 -4.17
N GLY A 248 13.84 18.77 -5.05
CA GLY A 248 13.78 20.17 -4.66
C GLY A 248 15.00 20.57 -3.83
N PHE A 249 14.78 21.22 -2.69
CA PHE A 249 15.84 21.62 -1.75
C PHE A 249 16.24 20.52 -0.76
N LEU A 250 15.59 19.35 -0.79
CA LEU A 250 15.90 18.26 0.14
C LEU A 250 17.05 17.40 -0.39
N PRO A 251 17.89 16.83 0.50
CA PRO A 251 18.76 15.73 0.11
C PRO A 251 17.94 14.59 -0.51
N ARG A 252 18.45 13.98 -1.60
CA ARG A 252 17.73 12.91 -2.32
C ARG A 252 17.20 11.81 -1.41
N ARG A 253 18.00 11.38 -0.42
CA ARG A 253 17.61 10.37 0.55
C ARG A 253 16.36 10.77 1.33
N GLU A 254 16.28 12.02 1.75
CA GLU A 254 15.13 12.53 2.52
C GLU A 254 13.91 12.71 1.62
N SER A 255 14.09 13.22 0.40
CA SER A 255 13.02 13.35 -0.58
C SER A 255 12.39 11.99 -0.91
N VAL A 256 13.21 10.98 -1.20
CA VAL A 256 12.76 9.61 -1.48
C VAL A 256 12.06 9.00 -0.25
N ALA A 257 12.58 9.21 0.95
CA ALA A 257 11.96 8.70 2.18
C ALA A 257 10.57 9.31 2.42
N ARG A 258 10.40 10.62 2.21
CA ARG A 258 9.10 11.31 2.30
C ARG A 258 8.14 10.83 1.22
N ALA A 259 8.59 10.80 -0.03
CA ALA A 259 7.79 10.33 -1.15
C ALA A 259 7.38 8.86 -0.98
N GLY A 260 8.29 8.00 -0.52
CA GLY A 260 8.04 6.59 -0.23
C GLY A 260 7.02 6.39 0.88
N THR A 261 7.08 7.20 1.94
CA THR A 261 6.06 7.15 3.01
C THR A 261 4.67 7.48 2.50
N GLU A 262 4.53 8.51 1.67
CA GLU A 262 3.24 8.88 1.04
C GLU A 262 2.79 7.80 0.06
N ALA A 263 3.70 7.26 -0.75
CA ALA A 263 3.43 6.21 -1.72
C ALA A 263 2.98 4.89 -1.04
N VAL A 264 3.63 4.48 0.04
CA VAL A 264 3.20 3.31 0.83
C VAL A 264 1.82 3.52 1.44
N ARG A 265 1.55 4.71 1.99
CA ARG A 265 0.21 5.03 2.50
C ARG A 265 -0.86 4.93 1.41
N LEU A 266 -0.55 5.40 0.21
CA LEU A 266 -1.45 5.31 -0.93
C LEU A 266 -1.69 3.85 -1.34
N LEU A 267 -0.63 3.05 -1.42
CA LEU A 267 -0.69 1.63 -1.76
C LEU A 267 -1.49 0.80 -0.74
N VAL A 268 -1.28 1.02 0.57
CA VAL A 268 -1.99 0.27 1.63
C VAL A 268 -3.50 0.38 1.49
N GLY A 269 -4.00 1.51 1.02
CA GLY A 269 -5.43 1.70 0.78
C GLY A 269 -6.01 0.88 -0.37
N THR A 270 -5.18 0.38 -1.29
CA THR A 270 -5.64 -0.49 -2.39
C THR A 270 -5.91 -1.92 -1.92
N ILE A 271 -5.32 -2.35 -0.80
CA ILE A 271 -5.44 -3.71 -0.30
C ILE A 271 -6.91 -4.12 -0.04
N PRO A 272 -7.71 -3.36 0.72
CA PRO A 272 -9.12 -3.71 0.91
C PRO A 272 -9.91 -3.75 -0.40
N MET A 273 -9.60 -2.85 -1.35
CA MET A 273 -10.26 -2.81 -2.66
C MET A 273 -9.98 -4.11 -3.43
N LEU A 274 -8.71 -4.55 -3.48
CA LEU A 274 -8.31 -5.76 -4.17
C LEU A 274 -8.84 -7.03 -3.49
N VAL A 275 -8.90 -7.05 -2.16
CA VAL A 275 -9.51 -8.18 -1.42
C VAL A 275 -10.99 -8.31 -1.76
N VAL A 276 -11.74 -7.21 -1.72
CA VAL A 276 -13.17 -7.22 -2.05
C VAL A 276 -13.38 -7.57 -3.53
N ALA A 277 -12.57 -7.01 -4.44
CA ALA A 277 -12.61 -7.34 -5.86
C ALA A 277 -12.37 -8.83 -6.11
N GLY A 278 -11.34 -9.42 -5.49
CA GLY A 278 -11.03 -10.86 -5.64
C GLY A 278 -12.14 -11.77 -5.11
N VAL A 279 -12.82 -11.39 -4.01
CA VAL A 279 -14.00 -12.12 -3.52
C VAL A 279 -15.15 -12.03 -4.52
N ILE A 280 -15.43 -10.84 -5.06
CA ILE A 280 -16.48 -10.65 -6.07
C ILE A 280 -16.15 -11.44 -7.34
N GLU A 281 -14.91 -11.40 -7.78
CA GLU A 281 -14.46 -12.13 -8.98
C GLU A 281 -14.63 -13.64 -8.86
N ALA A 282 -14.35 -14.20 -7.69
CA ALA A 282 -14.47 -15.64 -7.49
C ALA A 282 -15.91 -16.12 -7.23
N PHE A 283 -16.70 -15.33 -6.51
CA PHE A 283 -17.99 -15.80 -5.99
C PHE A 283 -19.22 -15.17 -6.67
N VAL A 284 -19.06 -14.04 -7.34
CA VAL A 284 -20.17 -13.33 -8.00
C VAL A 284 -20.02 -13.30 -9.51
N SER A 285 -18.83 -12.95 -10.02
CA SER A 285 -18.60 -12.77 -11.45
C SER A 285 -18.88 -14.01 -12.28
N PRO A 286 -18.51 -15.26 -11.86
CA PRO A 286 -18.76 -16.48 -12.63
C PRO A 286 -20.18 -17.03 -12.47
N THR A 287 -21.04 -16.42 -11.68
CA THR A 287 -22.40 -16.95 -11.46
C THR A 287 -23.33 -16.66 -12.61
N GLY A 288 -24.40 -17.44 -12.74
CA GLY A 288 -25.51 -17.24 -13.69
C GLY A 288 -26.42 -16.04 -13.34
N LEU A 289 -26.03 -15.13 -12.45
CA LEU A 289 -26.78 -13.91 -12.16
C LEU A 289 -27.01 -13.09 -13.43
N ALA A 290 -28.21 -12.54 -13.58
CA ALA A 290 -28.54 -11.71 -14.72
C ALA A 290 -27.54 -10.54 -14.85
N ALA A 291 -27.06 -10.29 -16.07
CA ALA A 291 -26.06 -9.24 -16.35
C ALA A 291 -26.52 -7.87 -15.81
N ARG A 292 -27.81 -7.57 -15.83
CA ARG A 292 -28.37 -6.33 -15.28
C ARG A 292 -28.06 -6.17 -13.77
N LEU A 293 -28.18 -7.25 -13.00
CA LEU A 293 -27.87 -7.21 -11.56
C LEU A 293 -26.37 -7.02 -11.31
N LYS A 294 -25.53 -7.67 -12.13
CA LYS A 294 -24.07 -7.48 -12.08
C LYS A 294 -23.67 -6.02 -12.38
N PHE A 295 -24.26 -5.40 -13.39
CA PHE A 295 -24.02 -3.99 -13.72
C PHE A 295 -24.56 -3.04 -12.64
N LEU A 296 -25.72 -3.32 -12.05
CA LEU A 296 -26.26 -2.51 -10.94
C LEU A 296 -25.34 -2.60 -9.71
N MET A 297 -24.83 -3.78 -9.40
CA MET A 297 -23.85 -3.95 -8.32
C MET A 297 -22.56 -3.17 -8.62
N ALA A 298 -22.05 -3.26 -9.84
CA ALA A 298 -20.87 -2.50 -10.27
C ALA A 298 -21.10 -0.98 -10.11
N ALA A 299 -22.24 -0.47 -10.57
CA ALA A 299 -22.59 0.93 -10.43
C ALA A 299 -22.69 1.39 -8.98
N ALA A 300 -23.31 0.57 -8.11
CA ALA A 300 -23.40 0.86 -6.67
C ALA A 300 -22.02 0.89 -6.00
N LEU A 301 -21.15 -0.10 -6.29
CA LEU A 301 -19.79 -0.16 -5.76
C LEU A 301 -18.94 1.01 -6.26
N PHE A 302 -19.05 1.36 -7.53
CA PHE A 302 -18.33 2.50 -8.11
C PHE A 302 -18.79 3.83 -7.49
N THR A 303 -20.09 4.04 -7.34
CA THR A 303 -20.65 5.23 -6.68
C THR A 303 -20.17 5.31 -5.22
N PHE A 304 -20.20 4.19 -4.50
CA PHE A 304 -19.66 4.13 -3.14
C PHE A 304 -18.19 4.49 -3.10
N LEU A 305 -17.36 3.92 -3.99
CA LEU A 305 -15.92 4.18 -4.04
C LEU A 305 -15.63 5.66 -4.33
N ILE A 306 -16.29 6.25 -5.32
CA ILE A 306 -16.12 7.66 -5.67
C ILE A 306 -16.54 8.55 -4.51
N THR A 307 -17.73 8.29 -3.94
CA THR A 307 -18.21 9.03 -2.77
C THR A 307 -17.21 8.92 -1.61
N TYR A 308 -16.71 7.73 -1.33
CA TYR A 308 -15.74 7.48 -0.26
C TYR A 308 -14.44 8.26 -0.48
N LEU A 309 -13.86 8.22 -1.68
CA LEU A 309 -12.57 8.86 -1.99
C LEU A 309 -12.66 10.39 -2.02
N PHE A 310 -13.79 10.93 -2.48
CA PHE A 310 -13.96 12.38 -2.70
C PHE A 310 -14.79 13.08 -1.61
N TRP A 311 -15.44 12.32 -0.69
CA TRP A 311 -16.16 12.96 0.41
C TRP A 311 -15.20 13.74 1.30
N ASN A 312 -15.43 15.05 1.37
CA ASN A 312 -14.62 15.94 2.20
C ASN A 312 -15.06 15.82 3.66
N ARG A 313 -14.20 15.18 4.48
CA ARG A 313 -14.39 15.03 5.94
C ARG A 313 -13.42 15.92 6.73
N ASP A 314 -12.92 16.97 6.12
CA ASP A 314 -12.06 17.89 6.84
C ASP A 314 -12.93 18.64 7.87
N PRO A 315 -12.58 18.66 9.16
CA PRO A 315 -13.24 19.53 10.10
C PRO A 315 -13.11 20.96 9.58
N ALA A 316 -14.22 21.70 9.60
CA ALA A 316 -14.20 23.11 9.27
C ALA A 316 -13.03 23.77 10.00
N PRO A 317 -12.26 24.68 9.36
CA PRO A 317 -11.21 25.42 10.04
C PRO A 317 -11.83 26.04 11.27
N THR A 318 -11.32 25.67 12.44
CA THR A 318 -11.71 26.34 13.67
C THR A 318 -11.34 27.80 13.47
N THR A 319 -12.34 28.62 13.17
CA THR A 319 -12.18 30.07 13.17
C THR A 319 -11.63 30.43 14.52
N GLY A 320 -10.32 30.75 14.52
CA GLY A 320 -9.63 31.15 15.74
C GLY A 320 -10.41 32.30 16.36
N SER A 321 -10.85 32.06 17.57
CA SER A 321 -11.27 33.11 18.49
C SER A 321 -10.11 34.11 18.61
N SER A 322 -10.18 35.15 17.81
CA SER A 322 -9.45 36.38 18.08
C SER A 322 -10.07 37.02 19.33
N ALA A 323 -9.37 36.89 20.45
CA ALA A 323 -9.53 37.76 21.62
C ALA A 323 -8.13 37.97 22.22
#